data_82b660c33d87f6412b081dc174f87fe2
#
_entry.id   82b660c33d87f6412b081dc174f87fe2
#
_cell.length_a   1.000
_cell.length_b   1.000
_cell.length_c   1.000
_cell.angle_alpha   90.00
_cell.angle_beta   90.00
_cell.angle_gamma   90.00
#
_symmetry.space_group_name_H-M   'P 1'
#
loop_
_entity.id
_entity.type
_entity.pdbx_description
1 polymer ?
#
loop_
_entity_poly.entity_id
_entity_poly.type
_entity_poly.pdbx_seq_one_letter_code
_entity_poly.pdbx_strand_id
1 'polypeptide(L)'
;MSSKQVKDIPRSSIAKKSLMNYGMLLQVNSDKKIIEIINKIGPEHLELNIKNYKSYIPKIKSSGSICLGKYAVMSMTDMGVPGSNHVLPTSMSSKYSSGLNVSEFMKKISYITLSKKGIESLGPSAITLANYEG
;
A
#
# COMPACT_ATOMS: atom_id res chain seq x y z
N MET A 1 18.11 3.19 -14.15
CA MET A 1 18.09 3.83 -15.49
C MET A 1 19.39 4.58 -15.67
N SER A 2 20.15 4.31 -16.75
CA SER A 2 21.40 5.02 -16.98
C SER A 2 21.15 6.42 -17.54
N SER A 3 22.12 7.34 -17.37
CA SER A 3 22.03 8.70 -17.92
C SER A 3 21.82 8.72 -19.45
N LYS A 4 22.29 7.67 -20.15
CA LYS A 4 22.10 7.48 -21.58
C LYS A 4 20.63 7.17 -21.91
N GLN A 5 20.00 6.24 -21.19
CA GLN A 5 18.60 5.85 -21.41
C GLN A 5 17.63 7.01 -21.18
N VAL A 6 17.93 7.91 -20.22
CA VAL A 6 17.06 9.07 -19.95
C VAL A 6 17.04 10.08 -21.10
N LYS A 7 18.13 10.18 -21.88
CA LYS A 7 18.22 11.13 -23.00
C LYS A 7 17.34 10.73 -24.19
N ASP A 8 17.11 9.42 -24.36
CA ASP A 8 16.48 8.85 -25.54
C ASP A 8 14.95 8.65 -25.40
N ILE A 9 14.36 9.05 -24.27
CA ILE A 9 12.93 8.90 -24.03
C ILE A 9 12.15 10.21 -24.27
N PRO A 10 10.87 10.13 -24.69
CA PRO A 10 9.98 11.28 -24.68
C PRO A 10 9.94 11.90 -23.28
N ARG A 11 9.86 13.24 -23.20
CA ARG A 11 9.85 13.98 -21.94
C ARG A 11 11.11 13.78 -21.06
N SER A 12 12.25 13.58 -21.69
CA SER A 12 13.54 13.34 -21.00
C SER A 12 13.88 14.39 -19.92
N SER A 13 13.53 15.66 -20.15
CA SER A 13 13.76 16.75 -19.19
C SER A 13 12.97 16.54 -17.88
N ILE A 14 11.72 16.10 -17.97
CA ILE A 14 10.87 15.80 -16.80
C ILE A 14 11.42 14.58 -16.08
N ALA A 15 11.71 13.51 -16.81
CA ALA A 15 12.28 12.28 -16.24
C ALA A 15 13.62 12.54 -15.52
N LYS A 16 14.50 13.35 -16.11
CA LYS A 16 15.76 13.75 -15.51
C LYS A 16 15.55 14.52 -14.21
N LYS A 17 14.66 15.51 -14.21
CA LYS A 17 14.34 16.31 -13.02
C LYS A 17 13.76 15.44 -11.90
N SER A 18 12.86 14.53 -12.21
CA SER A 18 12.27 13.59 -11.26
C SER A 18 13.33 12.69 -10.63
N LEU A 19 14.19 12.08 -11.45
CA LEU A 19 15.26 11.22 -10.96
C LEU A 19 16.29 11.98 -10.10
N MET A 20 16.62 13.20 -10.45
CA MET A 20 17.57 14.01 -9.67
C MET A 20 17.00 14.46 -8.33
N ASN A 21 15.71 14.77 -8.27
CA ASN A 21 15.09 15.30 -7.05
C ASN A 21 14.61 14.20 -6.10
N TYR A 22 14.15 13.07 -6.65
CA TYR A 22 13.45 12.03 -5.88
C TYR A 22 14.03 10.62 -6.06
N GLY A 23 14.92 10.43 -7.06
CA GLY A 23 15.56 9.14 -7.29
C GLY A 23 16.50 8.79 -6.16
N MET A 24 16.41 7.55 -5.67
CA MET A 24 17.30 7.03 -4.61
C MET A 24 17.72 5.61 -4.94
N LEU A 25 18.98 5.31 -4.71
CA LEU A 25 19.53 3.96 -4.75
C LEU A 25 20.00 3.58 -3.36
N LEU A 26 19.42 2.53 -2.81
CA LEU A 26 19.78 2.01 -1.48
C LEU A 26 20.37 0.61 -1.61
N GLN A 27 21.58 0.43 -1.11
CA GLN A 27 22.17 -0.90 -0.93
C GLN A 27 21.89 -1.38 0.48
N VAL A 28 21.25 -2.55 0.61
CA VAL A 28 20.82 -3.10 1.89
C VAL A 28 21.21 -4.58 1.96
N ASN A 29 21.82 -5.00 3.06
CA ASN A 29 22.39 -6.34 3.24
C ASN A 29 21.46 -7.31 4.01
N SER A 30 20.20 -6.94 4.25
CA SER A 30 19.28 -7.73 5.06
C SER A 30 17.86 -7.65 4.51
N ASP A 31 17.24 -8.81 4.26
CA ASP A 31 15.83 -8.91 3.85
C ASP A 31 14.88 -8.23 4.85
N LYS A 32 15.14 -8.39 6.14
CA LYS A 32 14.37 -7.73 7.20
C LYS A 32 14.40 -6.20 7.01
N LYS A 33 15.58 -5.67 6.75
CA LYS A 33 15.74 -4.22 6.57
C LYS A 33 15.09 -3.73 5.28
N ILE A 34 15.14 -4.51 4.21
CA ILE A 34 14.43 -4.21 2.95
C ILE A 34 12.92 -4.10 3.21
N ILE A 35 12.34 -5.07 3.92
CA ILE A 35 10.90 -5.10 4.24
C ILE A 35 10.51 -3.92 5.14
N GLU A 36 11.33 -3.57 6.13
CA GLU A 36 11.13 -2.38 6.98
C GLU A 36 11.08 -1.10 6.15
N ILE A 37 12.02 -0.94 5.20
CA ILE A 37 12.10 0.23 4.32
C ILE A 37 10.86 0.29 3.42
N ILE A 38 10.47 -0.82 2.78
CA ILE A 38 9.27 -0.89 1.93
C ILE A 38 8.03 -0.45 2.73
N ASN A 39 7.81 -1.03 3.90
CA ASN A 39 6.66 -0.71 4.74
C ASN A 39 6.69 0.74 5.27
N LYS A 40 7.89 1.29 5.51
CA LYS A 40 8.07 2.68 5.92
C LYS A 40 7.75 3.66 4.79
N ILE A 41 8.18 3.34 3.56
CA ILE A 41 7.90 4.17 2.38
C ILE A 41 6.42 4.08 1.99
N GLY A 42 5.82 2.88 2.02
CA GLY A 42 4.45 2.65 1.56
C GLY A 42 4.29 3.03 0.09
N PRO A 43 5.03 2.38 -0.84
CA PRO A 43 5.02 2.78 -2.25
C PRO A 43 3.65 2.54 -2.88
N GLU A 44 3.25 3.41 -3.80
CA GLU A 44 2.09 3.21 -4.66
C GLU A 44 2.27 1.96 -5.53
N HIS A 45 3.42 1.86 -6.18
CA HIS A 45 3.82 0.68 -6.96
C HIS A 45 5.11 0.11 -6.41
N LEU A 46 5.13 -1.19 -6.18
CA LEU A 46 6.30 -1.95 -5.76
C LEU A 46 6.61 -3.05 -6.77
N GLU A 47 7.81 -3.05 -7.34
CA GLU A 47 8.30 -4.16 -8.15
C GLU A 47 9.26 -5.04 -7.32
N LEU A 48 8.92 -6.31 -7.15
CA LEU A 48 9.76 -7.32 -6.49
C LEU A 48 10.43 -8.22 -7.53
N ASN A 49 11.50 -7.74 -8.14
CA ASN A 49 12.27 -8.49 -9.14
C ASN A 49 13.39 -9.31 -8.48
N ILE A 50 13.01 -10.25 -7.63
CA ILE A 50 13.88 -11.15 -6.89
C ILE A 50 13.40 -12.60 -7.02
N LYS A 51 14.31 -13.58 -6.92
CA LYS A 51 13.97 -15.01 -7.05
C LYS A 51 12.94 -15.47 -6.01
N ASN A 52 13.06 -15.00 -4.80
CA ASN A 52 12.32 -15.47 -3.62
C ASN A 52 11.18 -14.52 -3.21
N TYR A 53 10.58 -13.80 -4.16
CA TYR A 53 9.57 -12.78 -3.88
C TYR A 53 8.38 -13.30 -3.05
N LYS A 54 8.02 -14.58 -3.18
CA LYS A 54 6.91 -15.19 -2.41
C LYS A 54 7.10 -15.08 -0.89
N SER A 55 8.34 -15.14 -0.40
CA SER A 55 8.64 -15.01 1.03
C SER A 55 8.49 -13.59 1.57
N TYR A 56 8.41 -12.59 0.69
CA TYR A 56 8.22 -11.18 1.05
C TYR A 56 6.74 -10.81 1.16
N ILE A 57 5.85 -11.43 0.36
CA ILE A 57 4.43 -11.09 0.27
C ILE A 57 3.77 -10.97 1.66
N PRO A 58 3.84 -11.96 2.57
CA PRO A 58 3.17 -11.89 3.86
C PRO A 58 3.76 -10.84 4.82
N LYS A 59 4.91 -10.28 4.48
CA LYS A 59 5.64 -9.31 5.32
C LYS A 59 5.47 -7.87 4.84
N ILE A 60 5.04 -7.66 3.59
CA ILE A 60 4.76 -6.34 3.04
C ILE A 60 3.33 -5.97 3.41
N LYS A 61 3.20 -4.88 4.17
CA LYS A 61 1.92 -4.39 4.72
C LYS A 61 1.46 -3.09 4.08
N SER A 62 2.37 -2.41 3.38
CA SER A 62 2.14 -1.06 2.89
C SER A 62 2.63 -0.95 1.45
N SER A 63 1.75 -1.23 0.50
CA SER A 63 1.94 -0.96 -0.93
C SER A 63 0.58 -0.86 -1.61
N GLY A 64 0.44 0.03 -2.57
CA GLY A 64 -0.79 0.15 -3.36
C GLY A 64 -0.96 -1.02 -4.33
N SER A 65 0.11 -1.37 -5.04
CA SER A 65 0.18 -2.50 -5.96
C SER A 65 1.56 -3.16 -5.87
N ILE A 66 1.63 -4.48 -6.07
CA ILE A 66 2.90 -5.23 -6.03
C ILE A 66 3.04 -6.05 -7.31
N CYS A 67 4.03 -5.73 -8.12
CA CYS A 67 4.44 -6.48 -9.30
C CYS A 67 5.45 -7.54 -8.89
N LEU A 68 5.17 -8.81 -9.21
CA LEU A 68 5.93 -9.94 -8.70
C LEU A 68 6.74 -10.62 -9.79
N GLY A 69 8.06 -10.65 -9.62
CA GLY A 69 8.98 -11.38 -10.47
C GLY A 69 9.39 -10.62 -11.75
N LYS A 70 10.18 -11.28 -12.56
CA LYS A 70 10.91 -10.70 -13.68
C LYS A 70 10.05 -10.05 -14.77
N TYR A 71 8.84 -10.58 -14.99
CA TYR A 71 7.99 -10.18 -16.12
C TYR A 71 6.83 -9.27 -15.71
N ALA A 72 6.60 -9.10 -14.42
CA ALA A 72 5.56 -8.22 -13.91
C ALA A 72 6.11 -6.80 -13.75
N VAL A 73 6.13 -6.05 -14.83
CA VAL A 73 6.56 -4.64 -14.82
C VAL A 73 5.36 -3.71 -14.69
N MET A 74 5.51 -2.61 -13.97
CA MET A 74 4.45 -1.66 -13.64
C MET A 74 3.69 -1.16 -14.88
N SER A 75 4.40 -0.84 -15.97
CA SER A 75 3.78 -0.40 -17.23
C SER A 75 2.80 -1.41 -17.83
N MET A 76 3.04 -2.70 -17.63
CA MET A 76 2.11 -3.75 -18.10
C MET A 76 0.88 -3.83 -17.20
N THR A 77 1.04 -3.67 -15.89
CA THR A 77 -0.09 -3.67 -14.96
C THR A 77 -1.00 -2.46 -15.18
N ASP A 78 -0.43 -1.31 -15.51
CA ASP A 78 -1.23 -0.10 -15.79
C ASP A 78 -1.94 -0.13 -17.15
N MET A 79 -1.32 -0.73 -18.17
CA MET A 79 -1.77 -0.57 -19.57
C MET A 79 -2.34 -1.84 -20.20
N GLY A 80 -2.11 -3.01 -19.65
CA GLY A 80 -2.40 -4.23 -20.38
C GLY A 80 -2.93 -5.40 -19.59
N VAL A 81 -2.76 -5.44 -18.28
CA VAL A 81 -3.16 -6.61 -17.48
C VAL A 81 -4.55 -6.41 -16.89
N PRO A 82 -5.52 -7.30 -17.19
CA PRO A 82 -6.85 -7.25 -16.59
C PRO A 82 -6.79 -7.35 -15.06
N GLY A 83 -7.60 -6.55 -14.38
CA GLY A 83 -7.70 -6.55 -12.92
C GLY A 83 -6.71 -5.63 -12.22
N SER A 84 -5.85 -4.94 -12.94
CA SER A 84 -5.05 -3.85 -12.39
C SER A 84 -5.96 -2.65 -12.06
N ASN A 85 -5.55 -1.86 -11.07
CA ASN A 85 -6.29 -0.69 -10.62
C ASN A 85 -5.42 0.55 -10.78
N HIS A 86 -5.89 1.55 -11.53
CA HIS A 86 -5.22 2.84 -11.69
C HIS A 86 -5.41 3.77 -10.49
N VAL A 87 -6.49 3.59 -9.74
CA VAL A 87 -6.79 4.42 -8.56
C VAL A 87 -6.17 3.75 -7.34
N LEU A 88 -4.91 4.04 -7.12
CA LEU A 88 -4.09 3.50 -6.05
C LEU A 88 -3.83 4.53 -4.95
N PRO A 89 -3.54 4.08 -3.73
CA PRO A 89 -3.19 4.98 -2.63
C PRO A 89 -1.82 5.63 -2.89
N THR A 90 -1.81 6.95 -3.05
CA THR A 90 -0.62 7.78 -3.29
C THR A 90 -0.08 8.37 -1.98
N SER A 91 1.08 9.02 -2.05
CA SER A 91 1.63 9.81 -0.93
C SER A 91 1.70 9.03 0.39
N MET A 92 2.17 7.80 0.35
CA MET A 92 2.31 6.90 1.50
C MET A 92 0.99 6.43 2.14
N SER A 93 -0.16 6.74 1.54
CA SER A 93 -1.48 6.37 2.08
C SER A 93 -1.77 4.87 2.01
N SER A 94 -0.97 4.09 1.28
CA SER A 94 -1.04 2.62 1.27
C SER A 94 -0.84 1.97 2.65
N LYS A 95 -0.46 2.73 3.66
CA LYS A 95 -0.37 2.28 5.06
C LYS A 95 -1.74 2.11 5.73
N TYR A 96 -2.77 2.77 5.24
CA TYR A 96 -4.11 2.80 5.82
C TYR A 96 -5.24 2.80 4.79
N SER A 97 -4.91 2.85 3.50
CA SER A 97 -5.87 2.88 2.41
C SER A 97 -5.51 1.84 1.35
N SER A 98 -6.50 1.32 0.67
CA SER A 98 -6.36 0.41 -0.48
C SER A 98 -6.65 1.15 -1.79
N GLY A 99 -6.36 0.51 -2.92
CA GLY A 99 -6.85 0.96 -4.21
C GLY A 99 -8.38 0.89 -4.28
N LEU A 100 -8.96 1.67 -5.17
CA LEU A 100 -10.41 1.69 -5.40
C LEU A 100 -10.93 0.28 -5.69
N ASN A 101 -11.97 -0.12 -4.98
CA ASN A 101 -12.58 -1.45 -5.11
C ASN A 101 -14.10 -1.39 -4.90
N VAL A 102 -14.77 -2.49 -5.16
CA VAL A 102 -16.23 -2.56 -5.07
C VAL A 102 -16.76 -2.21 -3.67
N SER A 103 -16.01 -2.51 -2.61
CA SER A 103 -16.46 -2.22 -1.24
C SER A 103 -16.59 -0.73 -0.93
N GLU A 104 -15.92 0.15 -1.70
CA GLU A 104 -16.04 1.61 -1.57
C GLU A 104 -17.46 2.10 -1.96
N PHE A 105 -18.15 1.33 -2.79
CA PHE A 105 -19.51 1.63 -3.24
C PHE A 105 -20.56 0.88 -2.43
N MET A 106 -20.16 0.12 -1.40
CA MET A 106 -21.05 -0.66 -0.55
C MET A 106 -21.29 0.06 0.78
N LYS A 107 -22.54 0.18 1.18
CA LYS A 107 -22.90 0.67 2.50
C LYS A 107 -22.83 -0.47 3.53
N LYS A 108 -22.07 -0.26 4.58
CA LYS A 108 -22.03 -1.17 5.74
C LYS A 108 -22.96 -0.66 6.84
N ILE A 109 -23.83 -1.52 7.33
CA ILE A 109 -24.77 -1.22 8.41
C ILE A 109 -24.51 -2.21 9.53
N SER A 110 -24.30 -1.72 10.73
CA SER A 110 -24.16 -2.55 11.93
C SER A 110 -25.54 -2.82 12.57
N TYR A 111 -25.85 -4.07 12.76
CA TYR A 111 -27.03 -4.50 13.51
C TYR A 111 -26.57 -4.98 14.88
N ILE A 112 -27.02 -4.33 15.93
CA ILE A 112 -26.59 -4.63 17.30
C ILE A 112 -27.81 -5.04 18.11
N THR A 113 -27.73 -6.20 18.75
CA THR A 113 -28.72 -6.69 19.70
C THR A 113 -28.01 -7.05 21.01
N LEU A 114 -28.66 -6.75 22.12
CA LEU A 114 -28.16 -7.12 23.45
C LEU A 114 -29.19 -7.98 24.17
N SER A 115 -28.74 -9.04 24.79
CA SER A 115 -29.55 -9.77 25.78
C SER A 115 -29.58 -9.02 27.10
N LYS A 116 -30.57 -9.34 27.98
CA LYS A 116 -30.62 -8.81 29.35
C LYS A 116 -29.32 -9.03 30.10
N LYS A 117 -28.78 -10.25 30.04
CA LYS A 117 -27.47 -10.60 30.62
C LYS A 117 -26.33 -9.79 30.05
N GLY A 118 -26.36 -9.51 28.72
CA GLY A 118 -25.35 -8.66 28.05
C GLY A 118 -25.38 -7.24 28.57
N ILE A 119 -26.55 -6.63 28.73
CA ILE A 119 -26.68 -5.29 29.29
C ILE A 119 -26.25 -5.24 30.75
N GLU A 120 -26.64 -6.22 31.59
CA GLU A 120 -26.22 -6.31 32.98
C GLU A 120 -24.68 -6.43 33.12
N SER A 121 -24.02 -7.14 32.20
CA SER A 121 -22.55 -7.31 32.19
C SER A 121 -21.81 -6.09 31.70
N LEU A 122 -22.26 -5.45 30.61
CA LEU A 122 -21.56 -4.35 29.95
C LEU A 122 -21.96 -2.96 30.46
N GLY A 123 -23.15 -2.84 31.02
CA GLY A 123 -23.71 -1.57 31.48
C GLY A 123 -22.81 -0.77 32.44
N PRO A 124 -22.21 -1.39 33.46
CA PRO A 124 -21.30 -0.66 34.36
C PRO A 124 -20.14 0.01 33.66
N SER A 125 -19.52 -0.71 32.68
CA SER A 125 -18.42 -0.15 31.90
C SER A 125 -18.89 0.98 30.98
N ALA A 126 -20.05 0.82 30.35
CA ALA A 126 -20.63 1.84 29.47
C ALA A 126 -20.98 3.12 30.26
N ILE A 127 -21.54 2.98 31.47
CA ILE A 127 -21.83 4.12 32.36
C ILE A 127 -20.54 4.84 32.77
N THR A 128 -19.50 4.07 33.11
CA THR A 128 -18.20 4.65 33.45
C THR A 128 -17.64 5.47 32.28
N LEU A 129 -17.70 4.93 31.07
CA LEU A 129 -17.22 5.62 29.89
C LEU A 129 -18.02 6.89 29.58
N ALA A 130 -19.36 6.80 29.64
CA ALA A 130 -20.22 7.94 29.43
C ALA A 130 -19.97 9.08 30.46
N ASN A 131 -19.69 8.74 31.69
CA ASN A 131 -19.33 9.73 32.71
C ASN A 131 -17.98 10.42 32.47
N TYR A 132 -17.06 9.76 31.72
CA TYR A 132 -15.80 10.38 31.31
C TYR A 132 -15.97 11.33 30.14
N GLU A 133 -16.94 11.07 29.27
CA GLU A 133 -17.22 11.91 28.11
C GLU A 133 -18.06 13.15 28.41
N GLY A 134 -18.77 13.18 29.52
CA GLY A 134 -19.62 14.30 30.02
C GLY A 134 -21.07 14.09 29.64
#